data_672b3687e27d4f7b25068b8a3a97f366
#
_entry.id   672b3687e27d4f7b25068b8a3a97f366
#
_cell.length_a   1.000
_cell.length_b   1.000
_cell.length_c   1.000
_cell.angle_alpha   90.00
_cell.angle_beta   90.00
_cell.angle_gamma   90.00
#
_symmetry.space_group_name_H-M   'P 1'
#
loop_
_entity.id
_entity.type
_entity.pdbx_description
1 polymer ?
#
loop_
_entity_poly.entity_id
_entity_poly.type
_entity_poly.pdbx_seq_one_letter_code
_entity_poly.pdbx_strand_id
1 'polypeptide(L)'
;MSKCTSWIKRCSSCRWRLCYACAGVSLLMQTLTVDLSMAFVCMLKTTNRTIEEVNSTANNQDCPGLDNYYSINPSFEGEFEWGDTLQSHMLAGFFYGYIGTNILGGILADKYGGKRIVGTSVLAASILAILHPSLSRVSGYFTLVLRILTGMASGSIYPAIQSLFGRWCPPQEIGSLVAITFAAQYLGSILCLSISGYLCVYGFDNGWGPIFYIFGGLSLVFSFVWFYVVYDNPDTHPTISEEEYSYLNRTIVSGKVVKKVPWKRLLSSKFGSTPEFQI
;
A
#
# COMPACT_ATOMS: atom_id res chain seq x y z
N MET A 1 -19.13 34.37 1.05
CA MET A 1 -17.66 34.32 1.06
C MET A 1 -17.07 33.72 2.36
N SER A 2 -17.74 33.79 3.53
CA SER A 2 -17.20 33.28 4.82
C SER A 2 -16.98 31.75 4.90
N LYS A 3 -17.83 30.94 4.27
CA LYS A 3 -17.71 29.46 4.31
C LYS A 3 -16.51 28.92 3.52
N CYS A 4 -16.16 29.55 2.40
CA CYS A 4 -15.04 29.12 1.56
C CYS A 4 -13.70 29.41 2.22
N THR A 5 -13.53 30.57 2.85
CA THR A 5 -12.33 30.94 3.62
C THR A 5 -12.14 30.08 4.87
N SER A 6 -13.21 29.68 5.52
CA SER A 6 -13.19 28.72 6.64
C SER A 6 -12.73 27.33 6.18
N TRP A 7 -13.17 26.88 5.01
CA TRP A 7 -12.80 25.58 4.44
C TRP A 7 -11.33 25.53 4.03
N ILE A 8 -10.82 26.59 3.38
CA ILE A 8 -9.39 26.72 2.99
C ILE A 8 -8.49 26.73 4.22
N LYS A 9 -8.84 27.47 5.30
CA LYS A 9 -8.10 27.44 6.56
C LYS A 9 -8.11 26.04 7.20
N ARG A 10 -9.20 25.31 7.09
CA ARG A 10 -9.33 23.94 7.58
C ARG A 10 -8.40 22.97 6.82
N CYS A 11 -8.39 23.03 5.49
CA CYS A 11 -7.52 22.21 4.65
C CYS A 11 -6.02 22.51 4.78
N SER A 12 -5.66 23.68 5.30
CA SER A 12 -4.28 24.12 5.52
C SER A 12 -3.75 23.79 6.92
N SER A 13 -4.57 23.23 7.82
CA SER A 13 -4.17 22.89 9.17
C SER A 13 -3.17 21.72 9.21
N CYS A 14 -2.36 21.61 10.27
CA CYS A 14 -1.32 20.59 10.40
C CYS A 14 -1.87 19.17 10.35
N ARG A 15 -3.07 18.92 10.91
CA ARG A 15 -3.75 17.63 10.85
C ARG A 15 -4.14 17.22 9.43
N TRP A 16 -4.55 18.16 8.58
CA TRP A 16 -4.87 17.88 7.17
C TRP A 16 -3.61 17.62 6.34
N ARG A 17 -2.49 18.32 6.65
CA ARG A 17 -1.19 18.00 6.04
C ARG A 17 -0.75 16.58 6.36
N LEU A 18 -0.92 16.15 7.61
CA LEU A 18 -0.70 14.76 8.00
C LEU A 18 -1.59 13.80 7.21
N CYS A 19 -2.90 14.11 7.07
CA CYS A 19 -3.83 13.29 6.29
C CYS A 19 -3.37 13.14 4.83
N TYR A 20 -2.97 14.23 4.18
CA TYR A 20 -2.46 14.17 2.79
C TYR A 20 -1.16 13.37 2.69
N ALA A 21 -0.28 13.49 3.67
CA ALA A 21 0.93 12.66 3.72
C ALA A 21 0.59 11.17 3.90
N CYS A 22 -0.35 10.82 4.79
CA CYS A 22 -0.84 9.46 4.96
C CYS A 22 -1.54 8.93 3.69
N ALA A 23 -2.34 9.76 3.03
CA ALA A 23 -2.98 9.42 1.76
C ALA A 23 -1.93 9.15 0.66
N GLY A 24 -0.88 9.97 0.59
CA GLY A 24 0.25 9.76 -0.33
C GLY A 24 0.99 8.45 -0.07
N VAL A 25 1.27 8.11 1.20
CA VAL A 25 1.84 6.81 1.57
C VAL A 25 0.93 5.68 1.13
N SER A 26 -0.37 5.75 1.44
CA SER A 26 -1.33 4.69 1.10
C SER A 26 -1.46 4.49 -0.40
N LEU A 27 -1.46 5.57 -1.18
CA LEU A 27 -1.44 5.52 -2.65
C LEU A 27 -0.20 4.79 -3.16
N LEU A 28 0.99 5.21 -2.73
CA LEU A 28 2.26 4.64 -3.20
C LEU A 28 2.45 3.19 -2.74
N MET A 29 2.07 2.86 -1.52
CA MET A 29 2.18 1.48 -1.03
C MET A 29 1.24 0.54 -1.77
N GLN A 30 0.08 1.04 -2.19
CA GLN A 30 -0.83 0.26 -3.01
C GLN A 30 -0.28 0.01 -4.42
N THR A 31 0.44 0.98 -5.01
CA THR A 31 1.10 0.73 -6.29
C THR A 31 2.13 -0.39 -6.18
N LEU A 32 2.96 -0.40 -5.11
CA LEU A 32 3.94 -1.47 -4.86
C LEU A 32 3.31 -2.84 -4.50
N THR A 33 2.05 -2.86 -4.12
CA THR A 33 1.32 -4.11 -3.85
C THR A 33 0.81 -4.74 -5.15
N VAL A 34 0.33 -3.91 -6.08
CA VAL A 34 -0.34 -4.35 -7.31
C VAL A 34 0.62 -4.48 -8.50
N ASP A 35 1.79 -3.84 -8.44
CA ASP A 35 2.76 -3.77 -9.53
C ASP A 35 3.13 -5.14 -10.13
N LEU A 36 3.40 -6.17 -9.31
CA LEU A 36 3.74 -7.51 -9.81
C LEU A 36 2.60 -8.17 -10.57
N SER A 37 1.36 -7.93 -10.16
CA SER A 37 0.19 -8.53 -10.83
C SER A 37 0.11 -8.10 -12.30
N MET A 38 0.43 -6.82 -12.57
CA MET A 38 0.52 -6.33 -13.94
C MET A 38 1.83 -6.70 -14.62
N ALA A 39 2.94 -6.67 -13.87
CA ALA A 39 4.24 -7.06 -14.42
C ALA A 39 4.23 -8.50 -14.94
N PHE A 40 3.51 -9.42 -14.32
CA PHE A 40 3.38 -10.81 -14.78
C PHE A 40 2.85 -10.94 -16.20
N VAL A 41 1.94 -10.06 -16.60
CA VAL A 41 1.41 -10.06 -17.99
C VAL A 41 2.53 -9.85 -19.00
N CYS A 42 3.56 -9.11 -18.64
CA CYS A 42 4.68 -8.76 -19.52
C CYS A 42 5.94 -9.59 -19.26
N MET A 43 6.07 -10.18 -18.07
CA MET A 43 7.23 -10.97 -17.67
C MET A 43 7.17 -12.41 -18.17
N LEU A 44 5.97 -12.99 -18.25
CA LEU A 44 5.80 -14.41 -18.51
C LEU A 44 5.66 -14.68 -20.00
N LYS A 45 6.37 -15.71 -20.47
CA LYS A 45 6.17 -16.23 -21.82
C LYS A 45 4.81 -16.90 -21.93
N THR A 46 4.07 -16.54 -22.95
CA THR A 46 2.82 -17.24 -23.28
C THR A 46 3.17 -18.65 -23.76
N THR A 47 2.90 -19.63 -22.93
CA THR A 47 3.19 -21.04 -23.28
C THR A 47 2.23 -21.46 -24.37
N ASN A 48 2.76 -22.07 -25.45
CA ASN A 48 1.96 -22.62 -26.57
C ASN A 48 0.86 -23.61 -26.11
N ARG A 49 0.98 -24.18 -24.91
CA ARG A 49 -0.08 -25.03 -24.31
C ARG A 49 -1.43 -24.32 -24.18
N THR A 50 -1.42 -23.04 -23.80
CA THR A 50 -2.67 -22.25 -23.67
C THR A 50 -3.31 -22.03 -25.04
N ILE A 51 -2.51 -21.91 -26.08
CA ILE A 51 -2.98 -21.76 -27.46
C ILE A 51 -3.56 -23.10 -28.00
N GLU A 52 -2.93 -24.21 -27.68
CA GLU A 52 -3.44 -25.54 -28.07
C GLU A 52 -4.70 -25.94 -27.30
N GLU A 53 -4.79 -25.63 -26.00
CA GLU A 53 -6.00 -25.85 -25.20
C GLU A 53 -7.16 -24.94 -25.64
N VAL A 54 -6.90 -23.68 -25.95
CA VAL A 54 -7.90 -22.74 -26.45
C VAL A 54 -8.34 -23.16 -27.86
N ASN A 55 -7.44 -23.58 -28.74
CA ASN A 55 -7.78 -24.07 -30.06
C ASN A 55 -8.54 -25.39 -30.01
N SER A 56 -8.24 -26.27 -29.07
CA SER A 56 -9.01 -27.53 -28.91
C SER A 56 -10.39 -27.29 -28.30
N THR A 57 -10.59 -26.25 -27.52
CA THR A 57 -11.88 -25.86 -26.94
C THR A 57 -12.70 -25.00 -27.92
N ALA A 58 -12.03 -24.18 -28.73
CA ALA A 58 -12.66 -23.30 -29.73
C ALA A 58 -13.28 -24.07 -30.92
N ASN A 59 -12.80 -25.27 -31.21
CA ASN A 59 -13.39 -26.12 -32.25
C ASN A 59 -14.84 -26.57 -31.97
N ASN A 60 -15.40 -26.26 -30.81
CA ASN A 60 -16.75 -26.64 -30.40
C ASN A 60 -17.74 -25.46 -30.22
N GLN A 61 -17.32 -24.22 -30.44
CA GLN A 61 -18.26 -23.08 -30.35
C GLN A 61 -17.86 -21.95 -31.31
N ASP A 62 -18.70 -21.72 -32.33
CA ASP A 62 -18.61 -20.60 -33.25
C ASP A 62 -18.71 -19.24 -32.52
N CYS A 63 -17.60 -18.68 -32.10
CA CYS A 63 -17.47 -17.26 -31.80
C CYS A 63 -16.73 -16.58 -32.97
N PRO A 64 -17.42 -16.00 -33.98
CA PRO A 64 -16.76 -15.27 -35.04
C PRO A 64 -16.09 -14.01 -34.50
N GLY A 65 -14.78 -13.92 -34.55
CA GLY A 65 -14.03 -12.75 -34.16
C GLY A 65 -12.85 -12.99 -33.19
N LEU A 66 -12.63 -14.21 -32.71
CA LEU A 66 -11.49 -14.52 -31.84
C LEU A 66 -10.17 -14.55 -32.61
N ASP A 67 -10.21 -14.92 -33.91
CA ASP A 67 -9.00 -15.07 -34.73
C ASP A 67 -8.25 -13.76 -34.96
N ASN A 68 -8.94 -12.62 -34.88
CA ASN A 68 -8.33 -11.30 -34.99
C ASN A 68 -7.76 -10.75 -33.68
N TYR A 69 -8.12 -11.33 -32.54
CA TYR A 69 -7.64 -10.85 -31.24
C TYR A 69 -6.25 -11.39 -30.90
N TYR A 70 -5.90 -12.57 -31.38
CA TYR A 70 -4.60 -13.21 -31.16
C TYR A 70 -3.50 -12.80 -32.15
N SER A 71 -3.85 -12.11 -33.24
CA SER A 71 -2.86 -11.56 -34.19
C SER A 71 -2.32 -10.16 -33.80
N ILE A 72 -2.69 -9.65 -32.64
CA ILE A 72 -2.16 -8.37 -32.16
C ILE A 72 -0.78 -8.59 -31.55
N ASN A 73 0.23 -8.46 -32.40
CA ASN A 73 1.67 -8.32 -32.14
C ASN A 73 2.37 -9.50 -31.43
N PRO A 74 3.14 -10.30 -32.18
CA PRO A 74 4.07 -11.30 -31.63
C PRO A 74 5.36 -10.67 -31.04
N SER A 75 5.39 -9.38 -30.76
CA SER A 75 6.59 -8.68 -30.30
C SER A 75 6.80 -8.69 -28.78
N PHE A 76 5.92 -9.30 -28.01
CA PHE A 76 6.08 -9.48 -26.58
C PHE A 76 6.41 -10.93 -26.24
N GLU A 77 7.65 -11.33 -26.41
CA GLU A 77 8.17 -12.55 -25.78
C GLU A 77 8.51 -12.22 -24.34
N GLY A 78 7.70 -12.72 -23.39
CA GLY A 78 8.02 -12.64 -21.97
C GLY A 78 9.41 -13.24 -21.68
N GLU A 79 10.07 -12.76 -20.64
CA GLU A 79 11.45 -13.14 -20.31
C GLU A 79 11.52 -14.48 -19.53
N PHE A 80 10.46 -14.83 -18.79
CA PHE A 80 10.48 -15.93 -17.82
C PHE A 80 9.50 -17.05 -18.13
N GLU A 81 9.95 -18.29 -17.87
CA GLU A 81 9.14 -19.51 -17.89
C GLU A 81 9.02 -20.07 -16.47
N TRP A 82 8.15 -19.46 -15.64
CA TRP A 82 7.93 -19.93 -14.30
C TRP A 82 6.69 -20.82 -14.24
N GLY A 83 6.78 -21.96 -13.52
CA GLY A 83 5.63 -22.85 -13.32
C GLY A 83 4.51 -22.17 -12.53
N ASP A 84 3.26 -22.53 -12.79
CA ASP A 84 2.04 -21.91 -12.24
C ASP A 84 2.01 -21.93 -10.71
N THR A 85 2.54 -22.97 -10.09
CA THR A 85 2.63 -23.05 -8.63
C THR A 85 3.53 -21.96 -8.05
N LEU A 86 4.69 -21.70 -8.68
CA LEU A 86 5.61 -20.66 -8.24
C LEU A 86 4.99 -19.25 -8.43
N GLN A 87 4.34 -19.04 -9.57
CA GLN A 87 3.62 -17.77 -9.84
C GLN A 87 2.55 -17.48 -8.78
N SER A 88 1.75 -18.48 -8.43
CA SER A 88 0.72 -18.37 -7.39
C SER A 88 1.32 -18.03 -6.04
N HIS A 89 2.45 -18.64 -5.66
CA HIS A 89 3.16 -18.32 -4.42
C HIS A 89 3.78 -16.93 -4.44
N MET A 90 4.27 -16.43 -5.59
CA MET A 90 4.79 -15.08 -5.71
C MET A 90 3.70 -14.01 -5.48
N LEU A 91 2.50 -14.22 -6.01
CA LEU A 91 1.35 -13.32 -5.78
C LEU A 91 0.87 -13.39 -4.33
N ALA A 92 0.81 -14.58 -3.76
CA ALA A 92 0.42 -14.78 -2.35
C ALA A 92 1.52 -14.34 -1.37
N GLY A 93 2.78 -14.34 -1.77
CA GLY A 93 3.95 -14.08 -0.93
C GLY A 93 3.90 -12.75 -0.20
N PHE A 94 3.37 -11.71 -0.85
CA PHE A 94 3.14 -10.41 -0.21
C PHE A 94 2.25 -10.54 1.03
N PHE A 95 1.14 -11.26 0.93
CA PHE A 95 0.19 -11.43 2.03
C PHE A 95 0.76 -12.26 3.18
N TYR A 96 1.66 -13.21 2.91
CA TYR A 96 2.33 -13.98 3.96
C TYR A 96 3.16 -13.07 4.88
N GLY A 97 3.93 -12.17 4.30
CA GLY A 97 4.69 -11.17 5.06
C GLY A 97 3.79 -10.15 5.76
N TYR A 98 2.78 -9.66 5.07
CA TYR A 98 1.86 -8.63 5.55
C TYR A 98 1.10 -9.05 6.82
N ILE A 99 0.52 -10.25 6.83
CA ILE A 99 -0.25 -10.77 7.99
C ILE A 99 0.68 -10.89 9.21
N GLY A 100 1.89 -11.41 9.03
CA GLY A 100 2.84 -11.62 10.13
C GLY A 100 3.25 -10.33 10.83
N THR A 101 3.36 -9.22 10.11
CA THR A 101 3.86 -7.95 10.65
C THR A 101 2.77 -6.95 11.02
N ASN A 102 1.52 -7.17 10.63
CA ASN A 102 0.41 -6.23 10.86
C ASN A 102 0.21 -5.95 12.37
N ILE A 103 0.14 -7.00 13.20
CA ILE A 103 -0.04 -6.85 14.66
C ILE A 103 1.21 -6.26 15.30
N LEU A 104 2.39 -6.73 14.91
CA LEU A 104 3.67 -6.24 15.44
C LEU A 104 3.88 -4.77 15.10
N GLY A 105 3.47 -4.35 13.91
CA GLY A 105 3.56 -2.97 13.43
C GLY A 105 2.80 -1.99 14.31
N GLY A 106 1.59 -2.34 14.78
CA GLY A 106 0.84 -1.53 15.72
C GLY A 106 1.56 -1.35 17.06
N ILE A 107 2.05 -2.43 17.64
CA ILE A 107 2.81 -2.39 18.90
C ILE A 107 4.10 -1.55 18.78
N LEU A 108 4.80 -1.69 17.66
CA LEU A 108 6.02 -0.93 17.38
C LEU A 108 5.70 0.56 17.16
N ALA A 109 4.60 0.90 16.49
CA ALA A 109 4.18 2.28 16.27
C ALA A 109 3.82 2.99 17.58
N ASP A 110 3.20 2.29 18.52
CA ASP A 110 2.89 2.85 19.82
C ASP A 110 4.15 3.08 20.68
N LYS A 111 5.16 2.21 20.54
CA LYS A 111 6.40 2.28 21.32
C LYS A 111 7.43 3.27 20.74
N TYR A 112 7.63 3.26 19.43
CA TYR A 112 8.69 4.02 18.76
C TYR A 112 8.20 5.25 17.99
N GLY A 113 6.88 5.44 17.89
CA GLY A 113 6.23 6.51 17.15
C GLY A 113 5.84 6.09 15.72
N GLY A 114 4.67 6.55 15.29
CA GLY A 114 4.13 6.22 13.98
C GLY A 114 4.94 6.79 12.81
N LYS A 115 5.49 8.01 12.97
CA LYS A 115 6.36 8.66 11.98
C LYS A 115 7.52 7.75 11.55
N ARG A 116 8.24 7.21 12.55
CA ARG A 116 9.43 6.39 12.30
C ARG A 116 9.06 5.07 11.64
N ILE A 117 8.03 4.39 12.16
CA ILE A 117 7.61 3.09 11.63
C ILE A 117 7.12 3.22 10.19
N VAL A 118 6.23 4.16 9.89
CA VAL A 118 5.77 4.38 8.51
C VAL A 118 6.93 4.74 7.59
N GLY A 119 7.77 5.72 7.99
CA GLY A 119 8.89 6.16 7.16
C GLY A 119 9.90 5.06 6.84
N THR A 120 10.31 4.28 7.86
CA THR A 120 11.24 3.15 7.65
C THR A 120 10.63 2.02 6.83
N SER A 121 9.34 1.76 6.99
CA SER A 121 8.62 0.75 6.23
C SER A 121 8.47 1.12 4.76
N VAL A 122 8.12 2.37 4.47
CA VAL A 122 8.06 2.88 3.09
C VAL A 122 9.45 2.86 2.45
N LEU A 123 10.49 3.28 3.18
CA LEU A 123 11.87 3.24 2.71
C LEU A 123 12.32 1.82 2.37
N ALA A 124 12.08 0.86 3.26
CA ALA A 124 12.43 -0.54 3.05
C ALA A 124 11.68 -1.12 1.83
N ALA A 125 10.36 -0.92 1.74
CA ALA A 125 9.56 -1.39 0.62
C ALA A 125 10.02 -0.79 -0.72
N SER A 126 10.40 0.49 -0.74
CA SER A 126 10.89 1.18 -1.94
C SER A 126 12.22 0.59 -2.44
N ILE A 127 13.15 0.32 -1.52
CA ILE A 127 14.45 -0.31 -1.86
C ILE A 127 14.23 -1.72 -2.40
N LEU A 128 13.36 -2.52 -1.76
CA LEU A 128 13.03 -3.86 -2.22
C LEU A 128 12.39 -3.85 -3.62
N ALA A 129 11.52 -2.87 -3.89
CA ALA A 129 10.91 -2.70 -5.21
C ALA A 129 11.94 -2.36 -6.29
N ILE A 130 12.90 -1.46 -6.02
CA ILE A 130 13.96 -1.11 -6.98
C ILE A 130 14.89 -2.30 -7.24
N LEU A 131 15.15 -3.15 -6.24
CA LEU A 131 15.97 -4.35 -6.39
C LEU A 131 15.25 -5.49 -7.12
N HIS A 132 13.91 -5.42 -7.20
CA HIS A 132 13.07 -6.49 -7.73
C HIS A 132 13.47 -6.91 -9.15
N PRO A 133 13.65 -6.03 -10.15
CA PRO A 133 14.00 -6.43 -11.51
C PRO A 133 15.34 -7.18 -11.58
N SER A 134 16.35 -6.70 -10.85
CA SER A 134 17.68 -7.31 -10.86
C SER A 134 17.69 -8.71 -10.26
N LEU A 135 16.99 -8.91 -9.13
CA LEU A 135 16.97 -10.20 -8.44
C LEU A 135 16.02 -11.22 -9.09
N SER A 136 14.95 -10.76 -9.73
CA SER A 136 14.03 -11.64 -10.47
C SER A 136 14.73 -12.33 -11.65
N ARG A 137 15.71 -11.69 -12.26
CA ARG A 137 16.52 -12.28 -13.34
C ARG A 137 17.48 -13.36 -12.87
N VAL A 138 17.86 -13.35 -11.61
CA VAL A 138 18.74 -14.40 -11.04
C VAL A 138 17.95 -15.68 -10.79
N SER A 139 16.78 -15.57 -10.15
CA SER A 139 15.89 -16.72 -9.89
C SER A 139 14.50 -16.27 -9.45
N GLY A 140 13.46 -17.01 -9.86
CA GLY A 140 12.08 -16.79 -9.42
C GLY A 140 11.89 -16.90 -7.90
N TYR A 141 12.71 -17.71 -7.21
CA TYR A 141 12.65 -17.79 -5.74
C TYR A 141 13.08 -16.48 -5.06
N PHE A 142 13.99 -15.70 -5.65
CA PHE A 142 14.32 -14.37 -5.13
C PHE A 142 13.13 -13.41 -5.24
N THR A 143 12.36 -13.49 -6.31
CA THR A 143 11.10 -12.76 -6.46
C THR A 143 10.13 -13.08 -5.32
N LEU A 144 9.95 -14.35 -4.98
CA LEU A 144 9.10 -14.79 -3.87
C LEU A 144 9.60 -14.21 -2.53
N VAL A 145 10.89 -14.30 -2.25
CA VAL A 145 11.48 -13.74 -1.02
C VAL A 145 11.29 -12.23 -0.94
N LEU A 146 11.54 -11.50 -2.03
CA LEU A 146 11.32 -10.07 -2.10
C LEU A 146 9.87 -9.70 -1.84
N ARG A 147 8.91 -10.47 -2.36
CA ARG A 147 7.48 -10.27 -2.10
C ARG A 147 7.12 -10.44 -0.62
N ILE A 148 7.64 -11.47 0.02
CA ILE A 148 7.44 -11.68 1.46
C ILE A 148 8.03 -10.49 2.26
N LEU A 149 9.26 -10.07 1.94
CA LEU A 149 9.91 -8.94 2.62
C LEU A 149 9.17 -7.61 2.39
N THR A 150 8.70 -7.35 1.17
CA THR A 150 7.89 -6.17 0.87
C THR A 150 6.56 -6.21 1.62
N GLY A 151 5.92 -7.38 1.71
CA GLY A 151 4.73 -7.59 2.54
C GLY A 151 5.01 -7.31 4.01
N MET A 152 6.14 -7.80 4.55
CA MET A 152 6.55 -7.53 5.93
C MET A 152 6.76 -6.03 6.20
N ALA A 153 7.40 -5.32 5.29
CA ALA A 153 7.57 -3.88 5.40
C ALA A 153 6.23 -3.15 5.38
N SER A 154 5.33 -3.54 4.46
CA SER A 154 4.02 -2.89 4.27
C SER A 154 3.02 -3.17 5.39
N GLY A 155 3.09 -4.33 6.05
CA GLY A 155 2.13 -4.74 7.07
C GLY A 155 2.08 -3.84 8.30
N SER A 156 3.17 -3.14 8.62
CA SER A 156 3.24 -2.21 9.76
C SER A 156 2.66 -0.81 9.47
N ILE A 157 2.42 -0.46 8.20
CA ILE A 157 2.09 0.91 7.79
C ILE A 157 0.70 1.33 8.26
N TYR A 158 -0.33 0.53 7.96
CA TYR A 158 -1.71 0.90 8.32
C TYR A 158 -1.95 1.00 9.83
N PRO A 159 -1.51 0.05 10.68
CA PRO A 159 -1.59 0.22 12.13
C PRO A 159 -0.86 1.46 12.62
N ALA A 160 0.30 1.78 12.04
CA ALA A 160 1.08 2.96 12.42
C ALA A 160 0.39 4.28 12.00
N ILE A 161 -0.27 4.33 10.84
CA ILE A 161 -1.10 5.47 10.43
C ILE A 161 -2.29 5.65 11.38
N GLN A 162 -2.95 4.57 11.80
CA GLN A 162 -4.04 4.65 12.77
C GLN A 162 -3.56 5.17 14.14
N SER A 163 -2.38 4.77 14.60
CA SER A 163 -1.75 5.31 15.81
C SER A 163 -1.47 6.81 15.69
N LEU A 164 -1.02 7.30 14.51
CA LEU A 164 -0.85 8.73 14.24
C LEU A 164 -2.20 9.48 14.28
N PHE A 165 -3.23 8.95 13.63
CA PHE A 165 -4.55 9.57 13.63
C PHE A 165 -5.15 9.64 15.04
N GLY A 166 -4.92 8.64 15.88
CA GLY A 166 -5.34 8.66 17.28
C GLY A 166 -4.72 9.80 18.11
N ARG A 167 -3.55 10.31 17.70
CA ARG A 167 -2.83 11.41 18.37
C ARG A 167 -3.14 12.80 17.79
N TRP A 168 -3.52 12.85 16.51
CA TRP A 168 -3.68 14.10 15.77
C TRP A 168 -5.12 14.46 15.47
N CYS A 169 -6.04 13.50 15.49
CA CYS A 169 -7.39 13.70 14.97
C CYS A 169 -8.44 13.62 16.06
N PRO A 170 -9.32 14.64 16.17
CA PRO A 170 -10.50 14.59 17.02
C PRO A 170 -11.43 13.45 16.60
N PRO A 171 -12.14 12.79 17.53
CA PRO A 171 -13.05 11.67 17.22
C PRO A 171 -14.09 11.98 16.15
N GLN A 172 -14.53 13.24 16.06
CA GLN A 172 -15.54 13.68 15.08
C GLN A 172 -15.01 13.74 13.64
N GLU A 173 -13.70 13.90 13.44
CA GLU A 173 -13.08 14.08 12.12
C GLU A 173 -12.33 12.82 11.65
N ILE A 174 -12.01 11.90 12.56
CA ILE A 174 -11.17 10.72 12.26
C ILE A 174 -11.73 9.87 11.13
N GLY A 175 -13.07 9.70 11.07
CA GLY A 175 -13.73 8.93 10.01
C GLY A 175 -13.49 9.50 8.61
N SER A 176 -13.55 10.83 8.46
CA SER A 176 -13.30 11.49 7.18
C SER A 176 -11.84 11.38 6.75
N LEU A 177 -10.90 11.53 7.69
CA LEU A 177 -9.46 11.45 7.41
C LEU A 177 -9.03 10.04 7.02
N VAL A 178 -9.57 9.05 7.71
CA VAL A 178 -9.38 7.63 7.38
C VAL A 178 -9.98 7.30 6.01
N ALA A 179 -11.18 7.79 5.71
CA ALA A 179 -11.81 7.58 4.40
C ALA A 179 -10.99 8.14 3.23
N ILE A 180 -10.39 9.33 3.38
CA ILE A 180 -9.49 9.92 2.38
C ILE A 180 -8.26 9.04 2.16
N THR A 181 -7.69 8.49 3.24
CA THR A 181 -6.51 7.61 3.17
C THR A 181 -6.82 6.32 2.40
N PHE A 182 -7.98 5.71 2.65
CA PHE A 182 -8.42 4.52 1.90
C PHE A 182 -8.82 4.85 0.46
N ALA A 183 -9.45 5.99 0.20
CA ALA A 183 -9.75 6.43 -1.16
C ALA A 183 -8.46 6.61 -1.99
N ALA A 184 -7.42 7.17 -1.40
CA ALA A 184 -6.11 7.30 -2.03
C ALA A 184 -5.46 5.94 -2.35
N GLN A 185 -5.68 4.93 -1.53
CA GLN A 185 -5.24 3.56 -1.78
C GLN A 185 -5.87 2.99 -3.06
N TYR A 186 -7.18 3.11 -3.22
CA TYR A 186 -7.86 2.65 -4.46
C TYR A 186 -7.42 3.44 -5.69
N LEU A 187 -7.21 4.75 -5.54
CA LEU A 187 -6.64 5.57 -6.60
C LEU A 187 -5.25 5.07 -7.02
N GLY A 188 -4.42 4.67 -6.04
CA GLY A 188 -3.11 4.05 -6.29
C GLY A 188 -3.21 2.78 -7.15
N SER A 189 -4.21 1.92 -6.91
CA SER A 189 -4.44 0.72 -7.74
C SER A 189 -4.78 1.10 -9.19
N ILE A 190 -5.69 2.07 -9.39
CA ILE A 190 -6.11 2.51 -10.71
C ILE A 190 -4.91 3.09 -11.49
N LEU A 191 -4.14 3.96 -10.84
CA LEU A 191 -2.96 4.57 -11.46
C LEU A 191 -1.88 3.52 -11.78
N CYS A 192 -1.66 2.57 -10.87
CA CYS A 192 -0.70 1.50 -11.09
C CYS A 192 -1.08 0.66 -12.32
N LEU A 193 -2.32 0.19 -12.40
CA LEU A 193 -2.79 -0.65 -13.51
C LEU A 193 -2.68 0.10 -14.84
N SER A 194 -3.11 1.37 -14.89
CA SER A 194 -3.09 2.18 -16.12
C SER A 194 -1.66 2.47 -16.59
N ILE A 195 -0.78 2.92 -15.68
CA ILE A 195 0.61 3.26 -16.01
C ILE A 195 1.40 1.99 -16.34
N SER A 196 1.22 0.91 -15.58
CA SER A 196 1.91 -0.35 -15.83
C SER A 196 1.51 -0.96 -17.17
N GLY A 197 0.22 -0.91 -17.54
CA GLY A 197 -0.24 -1.35 -18.86
C GLY A 197 0.42 -0.57 -20.00
N TYR A 198 0.56 0.74 -19.87
CA TYR A 198 1.28 1.57 -20.83
C TYR A 198 2.78 1.23 -20.88
N LEU A 199 3.42 1.07 -19.73
CA LEU A 199 4.84 0.73 -19.63
C LEU A 199 5.15 -0.66 -20.19
N CYS A 200 4.24 -1.62 -20.05
CA CYS A 200 4.38 -2.93 -20.67
C CYS A 200 4.56 -2.84 -22.19
N VAL A 201 3.83 -1.94 -22.84
CA VAL A 201 3.85 -1.81 -24.31
C VAL A 201 5.01 -0.93 -24.81
N TYR A 202 5.27 0.18 -24.12
CA TYR A 202 6.19 1.23 -24.58
C TYR A 202 7.41 1.40 -23.68
N GLY A 203 7.51 0.63 -22.58
CA GLY A 203 8.60 0.76 -21.61
C GLY A 203 9.93 0.21 -22.14
N PHE A 204 11.03 0.70 -21.57
CA PHE A 204 12.36 0.11 -21.75
C PHE A 204 12.47 -1.21 -20.94
N ASP A 205 13.57 -1.94 -21.09
CA ASP A 205 13.90 -3.12 -20.27
C ASP A 205 12.77 -4.18 -20.27
N ASN A 206 12.36 -4.65 -21.45
CA ASN A 206 11.27 -5.60 -21.70
C ASN A 206 9.88 -5.16 -21.17
N GLY A 207 9.67 -3.86 -20.91
CA GLY A 207 8.39 -3.28 -20.49
C GLY A 207 8.03 -3.49 -19.02
N TRP A 208 8.49 -4.54 -18.37
CA TRP A 208 8.16 -4.84 -16.97
C TRP A 208 9.11 -4.20 -15.96
N GLY A 209 10.41 -4.06 -16.27
CA GLY A 209 11.41 -3.46 -15.38
C GLY A 209 11.05 -2.05 -14.92
N PRO A 210 10.66 -1.13 -15.82
CA PRO A 210 10.29 0.24 -15.50
C PRO A 210 9.18 0.38 -14.47
N ILE A 211 8.26 -0.59 -14.37
CA ILE A 211 7.16 -0.58 -13.40
C ILE A 211 7.73 -0.49 -11.99
N PHE A 212 8.70 -1.33 -11.67
CA PHE A 212 9.33 -1.36 -10.35
C PHE A 212 10.25 -0.16 -10.11
N TYR A 213 11.00 0.28 -11.13
CA TYR A 213 11.90 1.41 -10.98
C TYR A 213 11.14 2.72 -10.76
N ILE A 214 10.06 2.97 -11.49
CA ILE A 214 9.27 4.20 -11.40
C ILE A 214 8.51 4.25 -10.06
N PHE A 215 7.74 3.22 -9.73
CA PHE A 215 6.98 3.22 -8.48
C PHE A 215 7.87 3.09 -7.25
N GLY A 216 8.93 2.28 -7.30
CA GLY A 216 9.92 2.19 -6.25
C GLY A 216 10.68 3.50 -6.05
N GLY A 217 11.13 4.15 -7.13
CA GLY A 217 11.81 5.45 -7.09
C GLY A 217 10.92 6.56 -6.54
N LEU A 218 9.66 6.64 -6.98
CA LEU A 218 8.70 7.62 -6.48
C LEU A 218 8.42 7.42 -4.98
N SER A 219 8.26 6.17 -4.55
CA SER A 219 8.06 5.83 -3.14
C SER A 219 9.30 6.14 -2.29
N LEU A 220 10.50 5.95 -2.85
CA LEU A 220 11.75 6.29 -2.19
C LEU A 220 11.86 7.79 -1.94
N VAL A 221 11.61 8.62 -2.95
CA VAL A 221 11.61 10.08 -2.82
C VAL A 221 10.56 10.52 -1.80
N PHE A 222 9.37 9.95 -1.86
CA PHE A 222 8.30 10.27 -0.92
C PHE A 222 8.64 9.89 0.53
N SER A 223 9.41 8.85 0.75
CA SER A 223 9.88 8.46 2.08
C SER A 223 10.73 9.56 2.74
N PHE A 224 11.59 10.24 1.98
CA PHE A 224 12.35 11.40 2.49
C PHE A 224 11.43 12.59 2.80
N VAL A 225 10.46 12.87 1.92
CA VAL A 225 9.44 13.92 2.16
C VAL A 225 8.64 13.60 3.43
N TRP A 226 8.30 12.34 3.65
CA TRP A 226 7.61 11.89 4.87
C TRP A 226 8.38 12.24 6.15
N PHE A 227 9.67 11.94 6.22
CA PHE A 227 10.48 12.25 7.40
C PHE A 227 10.59 13.75 7.68
N TYR A 228 10.51 14.57 6.64
CA TYR A 228 10.56 16.02 6.77
C TYR A 228 9.22 16.63 7.21
N VAL A 229 8.11 16.16 6.64
CA VAL A 229 6.78 16.78 6.80
C VAL A 229 6.03 16.29 8.03
N VAL A 230 6.18 15.02 8.42
CA VAL A 230 5.35 14.39 9.45
C VAL A 230 6.02 14.46 10.83
N TYR A 231 5.20 14.68 11.85
CA TYR A 231 5.59 14.68 13.27
C TYR A 231 4.69 13.74 14.06
N ASP A 232 5.25 13.05 15.08
CA ASP A 232 4.52 12.05 15.87
C ASP A 232 3.44 12.66 16.77
N ASN A 233 3.72 13.84 17.36
CA ASN A 233 2.84 14.49 18.32
C ASN A 233 2.64 15.96 17.95
N PRO A 234 1.45 16.53 18.25
CA PRO A 234 1.21 17.96 18.10
C PRO A 234 2.17 18.84 18.91
N ASP A 235 2.60 18.39 20.09
CA ASP A 235 3.49 19.13 21.00
C ASP A 235 4.88 19.38 20.40
N THR A 236 5.34 18.53 19.50
CA THR A 236 6.68 18.61 18.89
C THR A 236 6.68 19.30 17.55
N HIS A 237 5.51 19.77 17.06
CA HIS A 237 5.38 20.35 15.74
C HIS A 237 5.77 21.83 15.73
N PRO A 238 6.79 22.28 14.97
CA PRO A 238 7.34 23.64 15.07
C PRO A 238 6.40 24.74 14.57
N THR A 239 5.41 24.42 13.73
CA THR A 239 4.55 25.42 13.06
C THR A 239 3.06 25.24 13.33
N ILE A 240 2.69 24.53 14.40
CA ILE A 240 1.28 24.40 14.79
C ILE A 240 0.76 25.72 15.32
N SER A 241 -0.46 26.14 14.94
CA SER A 241 -1.07 27.34 15.51
C SER A 241 -1.57 27.08 16.93
N GLU A 242 -1.52 28.09 17.81
CA GLU A 242 -2.03 27.99 19.18
C GLU A 242 -3.53 27.66 19.22
N GLU A 243 -4.29 28.14 18.23
CA GLU A 243 -5.72 27.82 18.08
C GLU A 243 -5.92 26.32 17.79
N GLU A 244 -5.14 25.75 16.87
CA GLU A 244 -5.23 24.33 16.51
C GLU A 244 -4.75 23.48 17.68
N TYR A 245 -3.67 23.84 18.34
CA TYR A 245 -3.16 23.14 19.50
C TYR A 245 -4.16 23.12 20.66
N SER A 246 -4.76 24.27 20.98
CA SER A 246 -5.80 24.37 22.01
C SER A 246 -7.04 23.53 21.66
N TYR A 247 -7.46 23.53 20.40
CA TYR A 247 -8.56 22.71 19.91
C TYR A 247 -8.28 21.22 20.08
N LEU A 248 -7.08 20.77 19.72
CA LEU A 248 -6.66 19.36 19.85
C LEU A 248 -6.65 18.93 21.31
N ASN A 249 -6.07 19.74 22.20
CA ASN A 249 -6.02 19.43 23.63
C ASN A 249 -7.39 19.37 24.31
N ARG A 250 -8.38 20.10 23.79
CA ARG A 250 -9.76 20.06 24.33
C ARG A 250 -10.57 18.86 23.81
N THR A 251 -10.28 18.40 22.58
CA THR A 251 -11.11 17.40 21.88
C THR A 251 -10.50 16.01 21.88
N ILE A 252 -9.19 15.91 21.87
CA ILE A 252 -8.52 14.64 22.11
C ILE A 252 -8.52 14.43 23.62
N VAL A 253 -9.51 13.67 24.08
CA VAL A 253 -9.46 13.13 25.45
C VAL A 253 -8.12 12.41 25.54
N SER A 254 -7.25 12.88 26.44
CA SER A 254 -5.98 12.21 26.75
C SER A 254 -6.28 10.74 27.08
N GLY A 255 -6.35 9.93 26.05
CA GLY A 255 -6.53 8.49 26.20
C GLY A 255 -5.35 8.05 27.05
N LYS A 256 -5.61 7.70 28.32
CA LYS A 256 -4.63 7.06 29.17
C LYS A 256 -4.04 5.97 28.34
N VAL A 257 -2.77 6.13 27.93
CA VAL A 257 -2.03 5.10 27.23
C VAL A 257 -2.24 3.83 28.03
N VAL A 258 -2.99 2.88 27.47
CA VAL A 258 -3.22 1.60 28.12
C VAL A 258 -1.88 0.91 28.19
N LYS A 259 -1.17 1.09 29.29
CA LYS A 259 0.21 0.60 29.50
C LYS A 259 0.33 -0.91 29.35
N LYS A 260 -0.77 -1.65 29.46
CA LYS A 260 -0.83 -3.10 29.23
C LYS A 260 -2.19 -3.48 28.62
N VAL A 261 -2.16 -3.96 27.40
CA VAL A 261 -3.36 -4.55 26.78
C VAL A 261 -3.66 -5.88 27.49
N PRO A 262 -4.87 -6.07 28.04
CA PRO A 262 -5.22 -7.31 28.73
C PRO A 262 -5.57 -8.43 27.75
N TRP A 263 -4.60 -8.93 27.03
CA TRP A 263 -4.75 -9.94 25.97
C TRP A 263 -5.56 -11.16 26.41
N LYS A 264 -5.35 -11.64 27.65
CA LYS A 264 -6.11 -12.76 28.19
C LYS A 264 -7.61 -12.48 28.27
N ARG A 265 -8.03 -11.27 28.64
CA ARG A 265 -9.44 -10.87 28.70
C ARG A 265 -10.05 -10.69 27.31
N LEU A 266 -9.28 -10.12 26.37
CA LEU A 266 -9.71 -9.96 24.97
C LEU A 266 -9.92 -11.31 24.28
N LEU A 267 -9.03 -12.26 24.47
CA LEU A 267 -9.11 -13.59 23.86
C LEU A 267 -10.12 -14.51 24.58
N SER A 268 -10.40 -14.28 25.87
CA SER A 268 -11.37 -15.06 26.64
C SER A 268 -12.79 -14.47 26.65
N SER A 269 -12.98 -13.22 26.18
CA SER A 269 -14.32 -12.65 26.04
C SER A 269 -15.07 -13.38 24.92
N LYS A 270 -16.09 -14.14 25.29
CA LYS A 270 -17.04 -14.71 24.33
C LYS A 270 -17.67 -13.55 23.57
N PHE A 271 -17.44 -13.49 22.28
CA PHE A 271 -18.12 -12.57 21.38
C PHE A 271 -19.63 -12.76 21.54
N GLY A 272 -20.31 -11.86 22.22
CA GLY A 272 -21.76 -11.86 22.26
C GLY A 272 -22.45 -11.69 23.63
N SER A 273 -21.74 -11.47 24.74
CA SER A 273 -22.39 -11.39 26.05
C SER A 273 -21.98 -10.24 26.95
N THR A 274 -21.80 -9.04 26.41
CA THR A 274 -21.74 -7.83 27.23
C THR A 274 -22.53 -6.70 26.59
N PRO A 275 -23.66 -6.30 27.19
CA PRO A 275 -24.37 -5.08 26.83
C PRO A 275 -23.80 -3.88 27.60
N GLU A 276 -22.57 -3.48 27.33
CA GLU A 276 -22.03 -2.21 27.87
C GLU A 276 -20.76 -1.81 27.13
N PHE A 277 -20.94 -1.40 25.86
CA PHE A 277 -20.12 -0.35 25.27
C PHE A 277 -20.99 0.89 25.19
N GLN A 278 -21.20 1.58 26.31
CA GLN A 278 -21.57 2.98 26.29
C GLN A 278 -20.29 3.80 26.08
N ILE A 279 -20.28 4.52 24.95
CA ILE A 279 -19.31 5.51 24.53
C ILE A 279 -19.43 6.76 25.42
#